data_2ccba3a8572ca0ffde7bbef19a8182a1
#
_entry.id   2ccba3a8572ca0ffde7bbef19a8182a1
#
_cell.length_a   1.000
_cell.length_b   1.000
_cell.length_c   1.000
_cell.angle_alpha   90.00
_cell.angle_beta   90.00
_cell.angle_gamma   90.00
#
_symmetry.space_group_name_H-M   'P 1'
#
loop_
_entity.id
_entity.type
_entity.pdbx_description
1 polymer ?
#
loop_
_entity_poly.entity_id
_entity_poly.type
_entity_poly.pdbx_seq_one_letter_code
_entity_poly.pdbx_strand_id
1 'polypeptide(L)'
;MSKIALLIAAITFSLTILAIERSVQAQGPGSEMTQIINRMGLGSDCGRCQALAAEMDQNGSAWVLQNRNYLAQRTISNAENLGHRMGPIRRAGVRTIIRTSVRRAR
;
A
#
# COMPACT_ATOMS: atom_id res chain seq x y z
N MET A 1 -20.10 -40.57 -9.15
CA MET A 1 -20.32 -39.20 -9.66
C MET A 1 -20.13 -38.11 -8.61
N SER A 2 -20.63 -38.30 -7.39
CA SER A 2 -20.47 -37.33 -6.29
C SER A 2 -19.01 -37.04 -5.90
N LYS A 3 -18.13 -38.05 -5.97
CA LYS A 3 -16.69 -37.87 -5.64
C LYS A 3 -15.96 -36.99 -6.64
N ILE A 4 -16.30 -37.08 -7.91
CA ILE A 4 -15.69 -36.22 -8.97
C ILE A 4 -16.16 -34.79 -8.84
N ALA A 5 -17.46 -34.58 -8.56
CA ALA A 5 -18.01 -33.25 -8.33
C ALA A 5 -17.38 -32.56 -7.12
N LEU A 6 -17.14 -33.29 -6.03
CA LEU A 6 -16.46 -32.78 -4.83
C LEU A 6 -15.00 -32.39 -5.11
N LEU A 7 -14.27 -33.19 -5.90
CA LEU A 7 -12.90 -32.89 -6.30
C LEU A 7 -12.81 -31.62 -7.14
N ILE A 8 -13.73 -31.45 -8.11
CA ILE A 8 -13.78 -30.25 -8.96
C ILE A 8 -14.09 -29.01 -8.12
N ALA A 9 -15.04 -29.11 -7.19
CA ALA A 9 -15.40 -28.02 -6.30
C ALA A 9 -14.23 -27.61 -5.40
N ALA A 10 -13.46 -28.58 -4.86
CA ALA A 10 -12.30 -28.31 -4.03
C ALA A 10 -11.17 -27.61 -4.82
N ILE A 11 -10.91 -28.04 -6.05
CA ILE A 11 -9.90 -27.43 -6.92
C ILE A 11 -10.31 -26.00 -7.29
N THR A 12 -11.57 -25.77 -7.64
CA THR A 12 -12.09 -24.44 -7.96
C THR A 12 -11.99 -23.50 -6.76
N PHE A 13 -12.33 -23.98 -5.58
CA PHE A 13 -12.21 -23.21 -4.34
C PHE A 13 -10.77 -22.83 -4.03
N SER A 14 -9.82 -23.75 -4.19
CA SER A 14 -8.39 -23.48 -3.97
C SER A 14 -7.86 -22.44 -4.96
N LEU A 15 -8.26 -22.50 -6.23
CA LEU A 15 -7.87 -21.51 -7.23
C LEU A 15 -8.44 -20.12 -6.90
N THR A 16 -9.66 -20.05 -6.39
CA THR A 16 -10.29 -18.78 -5.97
C THR A 16 -9.54 -18.15 -4.81
N ILE A 17 -9.13 -18.95 -3.82
CA ILE A 17 -8.33 -18.46 -2.68
C ILE A 17 -6.98 -17.92 -3.16
N LEU A 18 -6.29 -18.62 -4.06
CA LEU A 18 -5.03 -18.16 -4.63
C LEU A 18 -5.20 -16.86 -5.41
N ALA A 19 -6.29 -16.70 -6.15
CA ALA A 19 -6.59 -15.46 -6.88
C ALA A 19 -6.84 -14.29 -5.90
N ILE A 20 -7.55 -14.54 -4.78
CA ILE A 20 -7.78 -13.53 -3.74
C ILE A 20 -6.46 -13.13 -3.10
N GLU A 21 -5.58 -14.07 -2.76
CA GLU A 21 -4.26 -13.77 -2.21
C GLU A 21 -3.42 -12.93 -3.17
N ARG A 22 -3.43 -13.25 -4.45
CA ARG A 22 -2.76 -12.43 -5.47
C ARG A 22 -3.37 -11.05 -5.61
N SER A 23 -4.70 -10.92 -5.47
CA SER A 23 -5.38 -9.63 -5.50
C SER A 23 -5.02 -8.78 -4.28
N VAL A 24 -4.87 -9.39 -3.10
CA VAL A 24 -4.38 -8.72 -1.89
C VAL A 24 -2.92 -8.32 -2.05
N GLN A 25 -2.13 -9.09 -2.80
CA GLN A 25 -0.75 -8.77 -3.14
C GLN A 25 -0.63 -7.83 -4.35
N ALA A 26 -1.70 -7.68 -5.15
CA ALA A 26 -1.76 -6.71 -6.22
C ALA A 26 -1.75 -5.32 -5.60
N GLN A 27 -0.60 -4.72 -5.63
CA GLN A 27 -0.22 -3.60 -4.80
C GLN A 27 -0.82 -2.31 -5.32
N GLY A 28 -1.72 -1.72 -4.55
CA GLY A 28 -2.10 -0.33 -4.74
C GLY A 28 -0.97 0.61 -4.33
N PRO A 29 -1.12 1.92 -4.61
CA PRO A 29 -0.07 2.89 -4.29
C PRO A 29 0.25 2.98 -2.80
N GLY A 30 -0.73 2.78 -1.92
CA GLY A 30 -0.50 2.76 -0.48
C GLY A 30 0.35 1.59 -0.02
N SER A 31 0.07 0.39 -0.54
CA SER A 31 0.86 -0.81 -0.25
C SER A 31 2.28 -0.69 -0.76
N GLU A 32 2.47 -0.13 -1.95
CA GLU A 32 3.80 0.13 -2.51
C GLU A 32 4.58 1.14 -1.67
N MET A 33 3.92 2.21 -1.22
CA MET A 33 4.54 3.19 -0.33
C MET A 33 5.00 2.54 0.99
N THR A 34 4.18 1.68 1.57
CA THR A 34 4.50 0.93 2.79
C THR A 34 5.77 0.11 2.61
N GLN A 35 5.91 -0.59 1.49
CA GLN A 35 7.11 -1.38 1.19
C GLN A 35 8.36 -0.50 1.09
N ILE A 36 8.26 0.63 0.42
CA ILE A 36 9.39 1.57 0.28
C ILE A 36 9.83 2.07 1.65
N ILE A 37 8.89 2.51 2.48
CA ILE A 37 9.16 3.03 3.82
C ILE A 37 9.80 1.94 4.69
N ASN A 38 9.31 0.71 4.63
CA ASN A 38 9.89 -0.41 5.37
C ASN A 38 11.32 -0.72 4.94
N ARG A 39 11.61 -0.67 3.65
CA ARG A 39 12.98 -0.87 3.11
C ARG A 39 13.95 0.22 3.57
N MET A 40 13.43 1.41 3.81
CA MET A 40 14.22 2.52 4.35
C MET A 40 14.45 2.41 5.86
N GLY A 41 13.88 1.41 6.53
CA GLY A 41 14.01 1.21 7.96
C GLY A 41 13.20 2.18 8.82
N LEU A 42 12.22 2.86 8.22
CA LEU A 42 11.46 3.91 8.91
C LEU A 42 10.19 3.40 9.59
N GLY A 43 9.86 2.15 9.48
CA GLY A 43 8.66 1.58 10.10
C GLY A 43 7.35 2.23 9.63
N SER A 44 6.37 1.40 9.29
CA SER A 44 5.06 1.87 8.82
C SER A 44 3.91 1.20 9.57
N ASP A 45 4.18 0.69 10.77
CA ASP A 45 3.22 -0.13 11.53
C ASP A 45 2.29 0.70 12.42
N CYS A 46 2.36 2.02 12.37
CA CYS A 46 1.45 2.84 13.14
C CYS A 46 0.04 2.79 12.52
N GLY A 47 -1.00 2.88 13.38
CA GLY A 47 -2.39 2.83 12.92
C GLY A 47 -2.72 3.92 11.90
N ARG A 48 -2.16 5.13 12.06
CA ARG A 48 -2.32 6.24 11.10
C ARG A 48 -1.63 5.96 9.79
N CYS A 49 -0.47 5.30 9.82
CA CYS A 49 0.26 4.91 8.61
C CYS A 49 -0.53 3.87 7.81
N GLN A 50 -1.08 2.87 8.48
CA GLN A 50 -1.91 1.84 7.85
C GLN A 50 -3.20 2.42 7.27
N ALA A 51 -3.85 3.33 8.00
CA ALA A 51 -5.06 4.01 7.54
C ALA A 51 -4.78 4.84 6.28
N LEU A 52 -3.66 5.54 6.22
CA LEU A 52 -3.25 6.32 5.05
C LEU A 52 -2.99 5.43 3.84
N ALA A 53 -2.26 4.33 4.04
CA ALA A 53 -2.00 3.37 2.98
C ALA A 53 -3.29 2.76 2.43
N ALA A 54 -4.22 2.39 3.30
CA ALA A 54 -5.52 1.86 2.90
C ALA A 54 -6.33 2.88 2.10
N GLU A 55 -6.33 4.14 2.51
CA GLU A 55 -6.99 5.23 1.78
C GLU A 55 -6.42 5.39 0.38
N MET A 56 -5.10 5.35 0.24
CA MET A 56 -4.44 5.42 -1.06
C MET A 56 -4.81 4.24 -1.96
N ASP A 57 -4.82 3.03 -1.41
CA ASP A 57 -5.18 1.83 -2.16
C ASP A 57 -6.65 1.84 -2.62
N GLN A 58 -7.56 2.31 -1.76
CA GLN A 58 -8.98 2.39 -2.06
C GLN A 58 -9.29 3.40 -3.16
N ASN A 59 -8.60 4.53 -3.16
CA ASN A 59 -8.87 5.63 -4.10
C ASN A 59 -8.08 5.51 -5.40
N GLY A 60 -6.97 4.78 -5.40
CA GLY A 60 -6.18 4.49 -6.60
C GLY A 60 -5.20 5.57 -7.00
N SER A 61 -4.40 5.26 -8.01
CA SER A 61 -3.24 6.05 -8.43
C SER A 61 -3.58 7.46 -8.90
N ALA A 62 -4.65 7.64 -9.66
CA ALA A 62 -5.05 8.96 -10.15
C ALA A 62 -5.41 9.90 -9.00
N TRP A 63 -6.16 9.41 -8.03
CA TRP A 63 -6.52 10.17 -6.83
C TRP A 63 -5.27 10.52 -6.01
N VAL A 64 -4.35 9.57 -5.87
CA VAL A 64 -3.09 9.79 -5.13
C VAL A 64 -2.28 10.91 -5.77
N LEU A 65 -2.15 10.94 -7.10
CA LEU A 65 -1.44 12.01 -7.80
C LEU A 65 -2.12 13.38 -7.65
N GLN A 66 -3.45 13.41 -7.67
CA GLN A 66 -4.21 14.65 -7.47
C GLN A 66 -4.09 15.18 -6.05
N ASN A 67 -3.94 14.30 -5.07
CA ASN A 67 -3.89 14.65 -3.66
C ASN A 67 -2.49 14.50 -3.05
N ARG A 68 -1.45 14.50 -3.87
CA ARG A 68 -0.08 14.23 -3.43
C ARG A 68 0.42 15.18 -2.34
N ASN A 69 0.04 16.43 -2.37
CA ASN A 69 0.46 17.39 -1.33
C ASN A 69 -0.19 17.08 0.02
N TYR A 70 -1.47 16.80 0.03
CA TYR A 70 -2.20 16.36 1.21
C TYR A 70 -1.62 15.06 1.77
N LEU A 71 -1.36 14.08 0.91
CA LEU A 71 -0.78 12.80 1.31
C LEU A 71 0.65 12.95 1.83
N ALA A 72 1.43 13.84 1.22
CA ALA A 72 2.77 14.15 1.69
C ALA A 72 2.74 14.75 3.09
N GLN A 73 1.85 15.70 3.35
CA GLN A 73 1.70 16.29 4.68
C GLN A 73 1.27 15.26 5.72
N ARG A 74 0.33 14.38 5.41
CA ARG A 74 -0.07 13.30 6.32
C ARG A 74 1.07 12.31 6.59
N THR A 75 1.82 11.96 5.57
CA THR A 75 2.99 11.07 5.73
C THR A 75 4.04 11.70 6.64
N ILE A 76 4.32 12.99 6.44
CA ILE A 76 5.26 13.75 7.27
C ILE A 76 4.77 13.81 8.72
N SER A 77 3.50 14.13 8.92
CA SER A 77 2.89 14.17 10.25
C SER A 77 2.96 12.81 10.96
N ASN A 78 2.70 11.74 10.25
CA ASN A 78 2.82 10.38 10.79
C ASN A 78 4.27 10.05 11.19
N ALA A 79 5.23 10.43 10.37
CA ALA A 79 6.65 10.25 10.67
C ALA A 79 7.08 11.05 11.90
N GLU A 80 6.64 12.29 12.02
CA GLU A 80 6.91 13.14 13.19
C GLU A 80 6.31 12.55 14.46
N ASN A 81 5.10 11.99 14.39
CA ASN A 81 4.46 11.32 15.52
C ASN A 81 5.23 10.07 15.97
N LEU A 82 5.99 9.44 15.06
CA LEU A 82 6.87 8.31 15.38
C LEU A 82 8.24 8.75 15.89
N GLY A 83 8.48 10.05 16.02
CA GLY A 83 9.74 10.60 16.51
C GLY A 83 10.79 10.91 15.45
N HIS A 84 10.44 10.81 14.17
CA HIS A 84 11.37 11.15 13.09
C HIS A 84 11.37 12.66 12.82
N ARG A 85 12.56 13.23 12.71
CA ARG A 85 12.70 14.63 12.28
C ARG A 85 12.56 14.73 10.77
N MET A 86 11.65 15.57 10.32
CA MET A 86 11.37 15.77 8.90
C MET A 86 11.90 17.12 8.43
N GLY A 87 13.18 17.18 8.10
CA GLY A 87 13.82 18.34 7.50
C GLY A 87 13.44 18.50 6.01
N PRO A 88 13.92 19.59 5.34
CA PRO A 88 13.54 19.87 3.94
C PRO A 88 13.83 18.74 2.96
N ILE A 89 14.97 18.05 3.14
CA ILE A 89 15.37 16.94 2.26
C ILE A 89 14.43 15.75 2.41
N ARG A 90 14.07 15.39 3.64
CA ARG A 90 13.14 14.29 3.90
C ARG A 90 11.72 14.61 3.41
N ARG A 91 11.28 15.87 3.55
CA ARG A 91 9.99 16.32 3.03
C ARG A 91 9.93 16.22 1.51
N ALA A 92 11.00 16.60 0.82
CA ALA A 92 11.10 16.41 -0.63
C ALA A 92 11.11 14.94 -1.00
N GLY A 93 11.79 14.09 -0.22
CA GLY A 93 11.83 12.65 -0.40
C GLY A 93 10.46 11.98 -0.32
N VAL A 94 9.57 12.46 0.54
CA VAL A 94 8.21 11.93 0.67
C VAL A 94 7.44 12.07 -0.64
N ARG A 95 7.54 13.19 -1.32
CA ARG A 95 6.89 13.39 -2.62
C ARG A 95 7.42 12.40 -3.67
N THR A 96 8.72 12.17 -3.67
CA THR A 96 9.35 11.16 -4.55
C THR A 96 8.83 9.76 -4.24
N ILE A 97 8.70 9.41 -2.98
CA ILE A 97 8.16 8.12 -2.54
C ILE A 97 6.73 7.94 -3.06
N ILE A 98 5.89 8.95 -2.95
CA ILE A 98 4.50 8.89 -3.42
C ILE A 98 4.47 8.66 -4.94
N ARG A 99 5.26 9.39 -5.71
CA ARG A 99 5.35 9.20 -7.17
C ARG A 99 5.84 7.82 -7.56
N THR A 100 6.86 7.33 -6.86
CA THR A 100 7.40 5.99 -7.08
C THR A 100 6.37 4.92 -6.77
N SER A 101 5.62 5.10 -5.68
CA SER A 101 4.54 4.19 -5.28
C SER A 101 3.46 4.08 -6.36
N VAL A 102 3.07 5.19 -6.95
CA VAL A 102 2.11 5.21 -8.05
C VAL A 102 2.66 4.48 -9.28
N ARG A 103 3.93 4.71 -9.62
CA ARG A 103 4.58 4.02 -10.73
C ARG A 103 4.62 2.51 -10.55
N ARG A 104 4.94 2.05 -9.36
CA ARG A 104 5.01 0.62 -9.04
C ARG A 104 3.64 -0.05 -9.02
N ALA A 105 2.59 0.70 -8.70
CA ALA A 105 1.22 0.19 -8.62
C ALA A 105 0.57 -0.02 -9.99
N ARG A 106 1.20 0.42 -11.06
CA ARG A 106 0.68 0.27 -12.43
C ARG A 106 0.95 -1.11 -13.01
#